data_7d1c5eed1ac47430303bfd650a4b22e2
#
_entry.id   7d1c5eed1ac47430303bfd650a4b22e2
#
_cell.length_a   1.000
_cell.length_b   1.000
_cell.length_c   1.000
_cell.angle_alpha   90.00
_cell.angle_beta   90.00
_cell.angle_gamma   90.00
#
_symmetry.space_group_name_H-M   'P 1'
#
loop_
_entity.id
_entity.type
_entity.pdbx_description
1 polymer ?
#
loop_
_entity_poly.entity_id
_entity_poly.type
_entity_poly.pdbx_seq_one_letter_code
_entity_poly.pdbx_strand_id
1 'polypeptide(L)'
;MSAVAEPVVRPGLRIEWPAIFAGAIGAAGVSFALHAFAVGIGLAVLSTAPTWRDSSATLWFLSGLYLLFVALAAFAFGGYIAGRMRAPLGMATRETEFVDGMHGLVTWALAIVFTAIMALGVAATAAPAAAPGGGNAGAAQSVTGENIIATELDELFWSDRPIADLSYRRAEAARILLKSSSHNGVPQRDREYLTAVVSAETQTPVDVARDRVNREIAASRDELHRARSAGVLQAFFVAAALFVGAAIAWFAACEGGREREAHVLPLWDWSFRRRHYPHRDAPRPL
;
A
#
# COMPACT_ATOMS: atom_id res chain seq x y z
N MET A 1 -50.15 -42.24 -18.83
CA MET A 1 -48.71 -42.18 -18.51
C MET A 1 -48.40 -40.74 -18.10
N SER A 2 -48.39 -40.46 -16.80
CA SER A 2 -48.04 -39.12 -16.31
C SER A 2 -46.50 -38.95 -16.34
N ALA A 3 -46.04 -38.04 -17.14
CA ALA A 3 -44.64 -37.65 -17.12
C ALA A 3 -44.34 -37.02 -15.73
N VAL A 4 -43.54 -37.69 -14.92
CA VAL A 4 -42.97 -37.16 -13.68
C VAL A 4 -42.00 -36.06 -14.10
N ALA A 5 -42.37 -34.79 -13.85
CA ALA A 5 -41.44 -33.67 -14.04
C ALA A 5 -40.26 -33.88 -13.12
N GLU A 6 -39.06 -34.10 -13.67
CA GLU A 6 -37.83 -34.10 -12.89
C GLU A 6 -37.68 -32.74 -12.14
N PRO A 7 -37.32 -32.78 -10.86
CA PRO A 7 -37.10 -31.54 -10.12
C PRO A 7 -35.94 -30.79 -10.77
N VAL A 8 -36.21 -29.61 -11.30
CA VAL A 8 -35.19 -28.67 -11.74
C VAL A 8 -34.38 -28.27 -10.51
N VAL A 9 -33.27 -28.95 -10.28
CA VAL A 9 -32.31 -28.57 -9.25
C VAL A 9 -31.72 -27.23 -9.70
N ARG A 10 -32.21 -26.15 -9.12
CA ARG A 10 -31.61 -24.83 -9.32
C ARG A 10 -30.17 -24.91 -8.80
N PRO A 11 -29.15 -24.66 -9.61
CA PRO A 11 -27.78 -24.59 -9.11
C PRO A 11 -27.73 -23.45 -8.09
N GLY A 12 -27.57 -23.83 -6.80
CA GLY A 12 -27.46 -22.82 -5.75
C GLY A 12 -26.27 -21.90 -6.00
N LEU A 13 -26.38 -20.66 -5.56
CA LEU A 13 -25.28 -19.68 -5.54
C LEU A 13 -24.06 -20.32 -4.86
N ARG A 14 -23.12 -20.84 -5.63
CA ARG A 14 -21.88 -21.44 -5.12
C ARG A 14 -20.73 -20.47 -5.34
N ILE A 15 -19.98 -20.26 -4.26
CA ILE A 15 -18.70 -19.53 -4.33
C ILE A 15 -17.67 -20.49 -4.94
N GLU A 16 -17.06 -20.10 -6.04
CA GLU A 16 -16.01 -20.87 -6.70
C GLU A 16 -14.63 -20.37 -6.28
N TRP A 17 -14.13 -20.92 -5.19
CA TRP A 17 -12.85 -20.55 -4.62
C TRP A 17 -11.67 -20.60 -5.59
N PRO A 18 -11.53 -21.61 -6.48
CA PRO A 18 -10.43 -21.63 -7.44
C PRO A 18 -10.36 -20.39 -8.35
N ALA A 19 -11.50 -19.91 -8.83
CA ALA A 19 -11.57 -18.71 -9.66
C ALA A 19 -11.19 -17.46 -8.86
N ILE A 20 -11.67 -17.35 -7.62
CA ILE A 20 -11.35 -16.26 -6.69
C ILE A 20 -9.85 -16.23 -6.38
N PHE A 21 -9.25 -17.37 -6.03
CA PHE A 21 -7.81 -17.48 -5.75
C PHE A 21 -6.98 -17.12 -6.99
N ALA A 22 -7.34 -17.62 -8.17
CA ALA A 22 -6.66 -17.30 -9.40
C ALA A 22 -6.68 -15.78 -9.68
N GLY A 23 -7.85 -15.15 -9.51
CA GLY A 23 -8.00 -13.70 -9.64
C GLY A 23 -7.18 -12.93 -8.60
N ALA A 24 -7.20 -13.34 -7.34
CA ALA A 24 -6.46 -12.67 -6.26
C ALA A 24 -4.94 -12.77 -6.46
N ILE A 25 -4.43 -13.94 -6.88
CA ILE A 25 -3.02 -14.13 -7.21
C ILE A 25 -2.63 -13.29 -8.43
N GLY A 26 -3.48 -13.26 -9.45
CA GLY A 26 -3.28 -12.43 -10.63
C GLY A 26 -3.21 -10.94 -10.29
N ALA A 27 -4.13 -10.43 -9.47
CA ALA A 27 -4.10 -9.07 -8.98
C ALA A 27 -2.83 -8.76 -8.18
N ALA A 28 -2.43 -9.67 -7.28
CA ALA A 28 -1.21 -9.53 -6.50
C ALA A 28 0.04 -9.49 -7.39
N GLY A 29 0.11 -10.36 -8.41
CA GLY A 29 1.22 -10.39 -9.36
C GLY A 29 1.37 -9.08 -10.15
N VAL A 30 0.27 -8.56 -10.70
CA VAL A 30 0.26 -7.26 -11.41
C VAL A 30 0.64 -6.13 -10.46
N SER A 31 0.07 -6.10 -9.26
CA SER A 31 0.39 -5.10 -8.25
C SER A 31 1.87 -5.11 -7.88
N PHE A 32 2.42 -6.30 -7.63
CA PHE A 32 3.84 -6.46 -7.30
C PHE A 32 4.76 -5.97 -8.43
N ALA A 33 4.47 -6.34 -9.69
CA ALA A 33 5.24 -5.91 -10.83
C ALA A 33 5.22 -4.37 -10.97
N LEU A 34 4.05 -3.75 -10.87
CA LEU A 34 3.91 -2.29 -10.93
C LEU A 34 4.66 -1.61 -9.78
N HIS A 35 4.56 -2.12 -8.54
CA HIS A 35 5.33 -1.56 -7.42
C HIS A 35 6.85 -1.71 -7.60
N ALA A 36 7.32 -2.81 -8.19
CA ALA A 36 8.74 -2.96 -8.50
C ALA A 36 9.23 -1.89 -9.48
N PHE A 37 8.43 -1.56 -10.51
CA PHE A 37 8.71 -0.42 -11.41
C PHE A 37 8.72 0.91 -10.66
N ALA A 38 7.74 1.13 -9.76
CA ALA A 38 7.69 2.37 -8.98
C ALA A 38 8.92 2.55 -8.09
N VAL A 39 9.38 1.47 -7.46
CA VAL A 39 10.62 1.49 -6.66
C VAL A 39 11.82 1.81 -7.54
N GLY A 40 11.93 1.17 -8.71
CA GLY A 40 13.02 1.44 -9.67
C GLY A 40 13.06 2.90 -10.12
N ILE A 41 11.90 3.46 -10.50
CA ILE A 41 11.78 4.88 -10.88
C ILE A 41 12.08 5.78 -9.68
N GLY A 42 11.54 5.46 -8.50
CA GLY A 42 11.79 6.21 -7.28
C GLY A 42 13.28 6.31 -6.95
N LEU A 43 14.00 5.20 -6.99
CA LEU A 43 15.44 5.18 -6.76
C LEU A 43 16.25 5.95 -7.82
N ALA A 44 15.74 6.06 -9.05
CA ALA A 44 16.39 6.82 -10.11
C ALA A 44 16.17 8.34 -9.99
N VAL A 45 15.06 8.77 -9.39
CA VAL A 45 14.65 10.19 -9.36
C VAL A 45 14.90 10.82 -7.98
N LEU A 46 14.75 10.03 -6.90
CA LEU A 46 14.91 10.54 -5.54
C LEU A 46 16.39 10.52 -5.14
N SER A 47 16.83 11.60 -4.48
CA SER A 47 18.16 11.63 -3.85
C SER A 47 18.27 10.53 -2.79
N THR A 48 19.46 9.91 -2.69
CA THR A 48 19.77 8.91 -1.65
C THR A 48 19.85 9.51 -0.24
N ALA A 49 19.88 10.84 -0.14
CA ALA A 49 19.75 11.51 1.15
C ALA A 49 18.29 11.36 1.66
N PRO A 50 18.06 11.01 2.93
CA PRO A 50 16.72 10.88 3.48
C PRO A 50 16.09 12.26 3.69
N THR A 51 15.78 12.94 2.61
CA THR A 51 15.28 14.30 2.65
C THR A 51 13.78 14.31 2.34
N TRP A 52 12.99 14.19 3.40
CA TRP A 52 11.58 14.58 3.39
C TRP A 52 11.41 16.03 2.89
N ARG A 53 12.47 16.82 2.97
CA ARG A 53 12.56 18.22 2.54
C ARG A 53 12.45 18.40 1.04
N ASP A 54 12.92 17.42 0.24
CA ASP A 54 12.86 17.46 -1.22
C ASP A 54 11.54 16.95 -1.79
N SER A 55 10.68 16.36 -0.94
CA SER A 55 9.37 15.86 -1.37
C SER A 55 8.39 17.02 -1.54
N SER A 56 8.17 17.43 -2.78
CA SER A 56 7.15 18.42 -3.11
C SER A 56 5.73 17.86 -2.95
N ALA A 57 4.75 18.74 -2.68
CA ALA A 57 3.33 18.36 -2.67
C ALA A 57 2.91 17.66 -3.98
N THR A 58 3.53 18.02 -5.10
CA THR A 58 3.33 17.39 -6.42
C THR A 58 3.73 15.92 -6.42
N LEU A 59 4.86 15.55 -5.80
CA LEU A 59 5.30 14.15 -5.71
C LEU A 59 4.34 13.30 -4.87
N TRP A 60 3.81 13.86 -3.78
CA TRP A 60 2.81 13.17 -2.95
C TRP A 60 1.51 12.94 -3.72
N PHE A 61 1.05 13.94 -4.47
CA PHE A 61 -0.14 13.82 -5.30
C PHE A 61 0.06 12.80 -6.43
N LEU A 62 1.20 12.84 -7.12
CA LEU A 62 1.54 11.90 -8.20
C LEU A 62 1.66 10.46 -7.68
N SER A 63 2.25 10.29 -6.49
CA SER A 63 2.29 8.98 -5.81
C SER A 63 0.89 8.44 -5.50
N GLY A 64 -0.02 9.29 -5.02
CA GLY A 64 -1.41 8.91 -4.79
C GLY A 64 -2.15 8.52 -6.08
N LEU A 65 -1.95 9.27 -7.16
CA LEU A 65 -2.51 8.95 -8.47
C LEU A 65 -1.96 7.62 -9.01
N TYR A 66 -0.67 7.36 -8.77
CA TYR A 66 -0.06 6.09 -9.13
C TYR A 66 -0.69 4.90 -8.36
N LEU A 67 -1.00 5.06 -7.08
CA LEU A 67 -1.72 4.02 -6.31
C LEU A 67 -3.10 3.72 -6.90
N LEU A 68 -3.83 4.75 -7.32
CA LEU A 68 -5.10 4.56 -8.03
C LEU A 68 -4.91 3.77 -9.33
N PHE A 69 -3.89 4.12 -10.11
CA PHE A 69 -3.57 3.38 -11.35
C PHE A 69 -3.24 1.91 -11.07
N VAL A 70 -2.41 1.63 -10.06
CA VAL A 70 -2.08 0.25 -9.66
C VAL A 70 -3.34 -0.51 -9.25
N ALA A 71 -4.21 0.10 -8.45
CA ALA A 71 -5.46 -0.51 -8.05
C ALA A 71 -6.37 -0.83 -9.25
N LEU A 72 -6.53 0.12 -10.17
CA LEU A 72 -7.28 -0.08 -11.41
C LEU A 72 -6.73 -1.25 -12.22
N ALA A 73 -5.44 -1.27 -12.51
CA ALA A 73 -4.82 -2.32 -13.31
C ALA A 73 -4.88 -3.70 -12.64
N ALA A 74 -4.51 -3.77 -11.37
CA ALA A 74 -4.46 -5.03 -10.63
C ALA A 74 -5.85 -5.63 -10.41
N PHE A 75 -6.82 -4.84 -9.97
CA PHE A 75 -8.17 -5.36 -9.69
C PHE A 75 -9.02 -5.53 -10.94
N ALA A 76 -8.76 -4.78 -12.03
CA ALA A 76 -9.35 -5.09 -13.32
C ALA A 76 -8.89 -6.46 -13.81
N PHE A 77 -7.61 -6.73 -13.77
CA PHE A 77 -7.05 -8.02 -14.17
C PHE A 77 -7.55 -9.17 -13.29
N GLY A 78 -7.46 -9.03 -11.97
CA GLY A 78 -7.89 -10.07 -11.04
C GLY A 78 -9.40 -10.34 -11.07
N GLY A 79 -10.22 -9.29 -11.13
CA GLY A 79 -11.68 -9.42 -11.27
C GLY A 79 -12.06 -10.10 -12.57
N TYR A 80 -11.46 -9.69 -13.68
CA TYR A 80 -11.69 -10.32 -14.97
C TYR A 80 -11.37 -11.83 -14.96
N ILE A 81 -10.23 -12.22 -14.40
CA ILE A 81 -9.86 -13.64 -14.25
C ILE A 81 -10.90 -14.37 -13.41
N ALA A 82 -11.31 -13.82 -12.28
CA ALA A 82 -12.29 -14.44 -11.40
C ALA A 82 -13.62 -14.69 -12.11
N GLY A 83 -14.11 -13.71 -12.86
CA GLY A 83 -15.32 -13.84 -13.67
C GLY A 83 -15.15 -14.84 -14.83
N ARG A 84 -14.02 -14.78 -15.52
CA ARG A 84 -13.74 -15.61 -16.69
C ARG A 84 -13.54 -17.09 -16.36
N MET A 85 -12.92 -17.42 -15.22
CA MET A 85 -12.57 -18.79 -14.83
C MET A 85 -13.66 -19.52 -14.05
N ARG A 86 -14.75 -18.85 -13.72
CA ARG A 86 -15.88 -19.49 -13.06
C ARG A 86 -16.65 -20.40 -14.04
N ALA A 87 -17.25 -21.47 -13.56
CA ALA A 87 -18.08 -22.34 -14.37
C ALA A 87 -19.36 -21.63 -14.85
N PRO A 88 -19.87 -21.91 -16.09
CA PRO A 88 -21.14 -21.37 -16.58
C PRO A 88 -22.30 -21.85 -15.69
N LEU A 89 -23.23 -20.98 -15.34
CA LEU A 89 -24.36 -21.32 -14.46
C LEU A 89 -25.62 -21.71 -15.18
N GLY A 90 -25.77 -21.38 -16.44
CA GLY A 90 -27.03 -21.61 -17.19
C GLY A 90 -28.24 -20.87 -16.60
N MET A 91 -28.01 -19.78 -15.85
CA MET A 91 -29.04 -18.93 -15.23
C MET A 91 -29.37 -17.73 -16.12
N ALA A 92 -30.40 -16.95 -15.72
CA ALA A 92 -30.70 -15.68 -16.38
C ALA A 92 -29.49 -14.74 -16.33
N THR A 93 -29.25 -13.98 -17.40
CA THR A 93 -28.08 -13.10 -17.56
C THR A 93 -27.86 -12.17 -16.36
N ARG A 94 -28.93 -11.59 -15.81
CA ARG A 94 -28.83 -10.67 -14.67
C ARG A 94 -28.38 -11.34 -13.38
N GLU A 95 -28.78 -12.58 -13.12
CA GLU A 95 -28.36 -13.36 -11.96
C GLU A 95 -26.90 -13.78 -12.11
N THR A 96 -26.49 -14.17 -13.32
CA THR A 96 -25.10 -14.51 -13.65
C THR A 96 -24.17 -13.34 -13.44
N GLU A 97 -24.52 -12.14 -13.93
CA GLU A 97 -23.73 -10.91 -13.74
C GLU A 97 -23.58 -10.56 -12.27
N PHE A 98 -24.64 -10.69 -11.47
CA PHE A 98 -24.56 -10.46 -10.02
C PHE A 98 -23.58 -11.42 -9.33
N VAL A 99 -23.65 -12.69 -9.66
CA VAL A 99 -22.76 -13.71 -9.10
C VAL A 99 -21.31 -13.49 -9.54
N ASP A 100 -21.09 -13.12 -10.80
CA ASP A 100 -19.75 -12.77 -11.30
C ASP A 100 -19.17 -11.55 -10.59
N GLY A 101 -19.98 -10.50 -10.41
CA GLY A 101 -19.58 -9.31 -9.66
C GLY A 101 -19.23 -9.63 -8.21
N MET A 102 -20.01 -10.51 -7.54
CA MET A 102 -19.70 -10.96 -6.18
C MET A 102 -18.36 -11.71 -6.12
N HIS A 103 -18.04 -12.55 -7.12
CA HIS A 103 -16.72 -13.20 -7.19
C HIS A 103 -15.60 -12.17 -7.34
N GLY A 104 -15.81 -11.12 -8.15
CA GLY A 104 -14.88 -10.01 -8.25
C GLY A 104 -14.64 -9.28 -6.93
N LEU A 105 -15.70 -9.00 -6.17
CA LEU A 105 -15.57 -8.38 -4.83
C LEU A 105 -14.84 -9.28 -3.84
N VAL A 106 -15.14 -10.57 -3.82
CA VAL A 106 -14.43 -11.51 -2.93
C VAL A 106 -12.97 -11.64 -3.32
N THR A 107 -12.67 -11.60 -4.63
CA THR A 107 -11.29 -11.57 -5.16
C THR A 107 -10.54 -10.34 -4.68
N TRP A 108 -11.16 -9.16 -4.77
CA TRP A 108 -10.62 -7.91 -4.25
C TRP A 108 -10.33 -8.00 -2.75
N ALA A 109 -11.31 -8.45 -1.96
CA ALA A 109 -11.16 -8.57 -0.51
C ALA A 109 -10.03 -9.55 -0.13
N LEU A 110 -9.96 -10.70 -0.81
CA LEU A 110 -8.92 -11.70 -0.59
C LEU A 110 -7.52 -11.15 -0.94
N ALA A 111 -7.39 -10.44 -2.06
CA ALA A 111 -6.12 -9.81 -2.45
C ALA A 111 -5.66 -8.77 -1.42
N ILE A 112 -6.57 -7.97 -0.85
CA ILE A 112 -6.24 -7.02 0.23
C ILE A 112 -5.75 -7.76 1.48
N VAL A 113 -6.44 -8.83 1.89
CA VAL A 113 -6.03 -9.63 3.06
C VAL A 113 -4.63 -10.21 2.85
N PHE A 114 -4.33 -10.76 1.66
CA PHE A 114 -2.99 -11.23 1.34
C PHE A 114 -1.94 -10.12 1.40
N THR A 115 -2.24 -8.97 0.82
CA THR A 115 -1.34 -7.81 0.85
C THR A 115 -1.09 -7.34 2.28
N ALA A 116 -2.11 -7.30 3.13
CA ALA A 116 -1.98 -6.92 4.54
C ALA A 116 -1.10 -7.93 5.32
N ILE A 117 -1.31 -9.23 5.12
CA ILE A 117 -0.49 -10.27 5.75
C ILE A 117 0.97 -10.15 5.30
N MET A 118 1.23 -9.96 4.01
CA MET A 118 2.58 -9.78 3.47
C MET A 118 3.25 -8.51 4.04
N ALA A 119 2.51 -7.40 4.13
CA ALA A 119 3.02 -6.16 4.70
C ALA A 119 3.38 -6.32 6.19
N LEU A 120 2.58 -7.02 6.98
CA LEU A 120 2.87 -7.34 8.36
C LEU A 120 4.12 -8.24 8.48
N GLY A 121 4.28 -9.22 7.60
CA GLY A 121 5.48 -10.07 7.54
C GLY A 121 6.76 -9.27 7.26
N VAL A 122 6.71 -8.37 6.27
CA VAL A 122 7.85 -7.49 5.94
C VAL A 122 8.15 -6.53 7.10
N ALA A 123 7.13 -5.92 7.71
CA ALA A 123 7.32 -5.04 8.86
C ALA A 123 7.95 -5.76 10.05
N ALA A 124 7.59 -7.02 10.30
CA ALA A 124 8.17 -7.83 11.37
C ALA A 124 9.65 -8.16 11.13
N THR A 125 10.08 -8.32 9.87
CA THR A 125 11.50 -8.59 9.53
C THR A 125 12.35 -7.32 9.47
N ALA A 126 11.75 -6.18 9.13
CA ALA A 126 12.40 -4.88 9.05
C ALA A 126 12.53 -4.18 10.42
N ALA A 127 11.74 -4.58 11.42
CA ALA A 127 11.91 -4.11 12.78
C ALA A 127 13.20 -4.70 13.35
N PRO A 128 14.22 -3.90 13.76
CA PRO A 128 15.31 -4.42 14.56
C PRO A 128 14.69 -5.09 15.78
N ALA A 129 15.19 -6.27 16.14
CA ALA A 129 14.66 -7.11 17.20
C ALA A 129 14.33 -6.27 18.45
N ALA A 130 13.10 -5.80 18.53
CA ALA A 130 12.59 -5.07 19.66
C ALA A 130 12.51 -6.08 20.81
N ALA A 131 13.14 -5.75 21.92
CA ALA A 131 13.18 -6.56 23.12
C ALA A 131 11.77 -7.06 23.51
N PRO A 132 11.63 -8.27 24.07
CA PRO A 132 10.35 -8.84 24.44
C PRO A 132 9.72 -8.04 25.58
N GLY A 133 8.74 -7.23 25.25
CA GLY A 133 7.98 -6.41 26.21
C GLY A 133 6.99 -5.49 25.52
N GLY A 134 5.75 -5.92 25.45
CA GLY A 134 4.51 -5.32 25.00
C GLY A 134 4.39 -3.79 24.83
N GLY A 135 5.07 -3.23 23.84
CA GLY A 135 5.01 -1.79 23.56
C GLY A 135 5.29 -1.42 22.10
N ASN A 136 5.19 -2.38 21.18
CA ASN A 136 5.73 -2.26 19.83
C ASN A 136 5.14 -1.12 18.98
N ALA A 137 3.87 -0.74 19.14
CA ALA A 137 3.28 0.33 18.36
C ALA A 137 3.79 1.72 18.79
N GLY A 138 3.95 1.96 20.08
CA GLY A 138 4.48 3.22 20.62
C GLY A 138 5.97 3.40 20.34
N ALA A 139 6.76 2.31 20.42
CA ALA A 139 8.19 2.34 20.07
C ALA A 139 8.41 2.60 18.58
N ALA A 140 7.65 1.94 17.71
CA ALA A 140 7.71 2.17 16.26
C ALA A 140 7.34 3.61 15.89
N GLN A 141 6.33 4.19 16.54
CA GLN A 141 5.96 5.59 16.34
C GLN A 141 7.04 6.56 16.80
N SER A 142 7.70 6.30 17.94
CA SER A 142 8.78 7.16 18.43
C SER A 142 9.98 7.14 17.51
N VAL A 143 10.40 5.96 17.01
CA VAL A 143 11.51 5.82 16.05
C VAL A 143 11.16 6.52 14.72
N THR A 144 9.92 6.37 14.22
CA THR A 144 9.49 7.08 13.01
C THR A 144 9.48 8.59 13.21
N GLY A 145 8.98 9.07 14.36
CA GLY A 145 8.99 10.49 14.70
C GLY A 145 10.40 11.06 14.83
N GLU A 146 11.32 10.33 15.45
CA GLU A 146 12.73 10.71 15.58
C GLU A 146 13.42 10.80 14.21
N ASN A 147 13.12 9.88 13.29
CA ASN A 147 13.65 9.95 11.93
C ASN A 147 13.17 11.18 11.16
N ILE A 148 11.93 11.65 11.39
CA ILE A 148 11.39 12.86 10.76
C ILE A 148 12.18 14.11 11.18
N ILE A 149 12.59 14.18 12.45
CA ILE A 149 13.30 15.33 13.02
C ILE A 149 14.80 15.04 13.22
N ALA A 150 15.34 14.08 12.47
CA ALA A 150 16.73 13.66 12.65
C ALA A 150 17.72 14.79 12.38
N THR A 151 17.47 15.61 11.39
CA THR A 151 18.30 16.76 11.03
C THR A 151 18.30 17.83 12.13
N GLU A 152 17.12 18.13 12.68
CA GLU A 152 16.94 19.08 13.77
C GLU A 152 17.67 18.63 15.04
N LEU A 153 17.71 17.30 15.26
CA LEU A 153 18.50 16.71 16.35
C LEU A 153 20.00 16.81 16.09
N ASP A 154 20.46 16.65 14.85
CA ASP A 154 21.86 16.83 14.49
C ASP A 154 22.28 18.29 14.63
N GLU A 155 21.48 19.23 14.17
CA GLU A 155 21.75 20.66 14.29
C GLU A 155 21.70 21.13 15.76
N LEU A 156 20.80 20.56 16.56
CA LEU A 156 20.68 20.88 17.97
C LEU A 156 21.98 20.61 18.76
N PHE A 157 22.61 19.47 18.45
CA PHE A 157 23.86 19.03 19.14
C PHE A 157 25.10 19.27 18.28
N TRP A 158 25.02 20.11 17.25
CA TRP A 158 26.18 20.45 16.44
C TRP A 158 27.29 21.07 17.31
N SER A 159 28.47 20.41 17.35
CA SER A 159 29.60 20.83 18.17
C SER A 159 30.91 20.40 17.51
N ASP A 160 31.95 21.25 17.63
CA ASP A 160 33.30 20.94 17.15
C ASP A 160 34.01 19.87 18.04
N ARG A 161 33.37 19.49 19.13
CA ARG A 161 33.92 18.51 20.09
C ARG A 161 32.99 17.31 20.19
N PRO A 162 33.54 16.10 20.37
CA PRO A 162 32.74 14.92 20.61
C PRO A 162 31.95 15.06 21.92
N ILE A 163 30.63 14.77 21.83
CA ILE A 163 29.70 14.78 22.97
C ILE A 163 29.65 13.35 23.56
N ALA A 164 29.89 13.24 24.86
CA ALA A 164 29.69 11.98 25.54
C ALA A 164 28.21 11.60 25.60
N ASP A 165 27.90 10.30 25.46
CA ASP A 165 26.52 9.78 25.49
C ASP A 165 25.53 10.50 24.54
N LEU A 166 26.01 10.97 23.36
CA LEU A 166 25.21 11.69 22.38
C LEU A 166 23.91 10.94 22.04
N SER A 167 23.95 9.63 21.94
CA SER A 167 22.75 8.81 21.63
C SER A 167 21.67 8.96 22.70
N TYR A 168 22.00 8.98 23.95
CA TYR A 168 21.06 9.19 25.05
C TYR A 168 20.48 10.61 25.02
N ARG A 169 21.34 11.62 24.85
CA ARG A 169 20.93 13.03 24.79
C ARG A 169 20.05 13.31 23.60
N ARG A 170 20.38 12.71 22.46
CA ARG A 170 19.58 12.78 21.25
C ARG A 170 18.18 12.19 21.45
N ALA A 171 18.07 11.00 22.04
CA ALA A 171 16.79 10.38 22.33
C ALA A 171 15.94 11.18 23.35
N GLU A 172 16.58 11.83 24.32
CA GLU A 172 15.94 12.70 25.30
C GLU A 172 15.40 13.97 24.63
N ALA A 173 16.21 14.64 23.79
CA ALA A 173 15.82 15.82 23.02
C ALA A 173 14.71 15.48 22.03
N ALA A 174 14.76 14.33 21.35
CA ALA A 174 13.72 13.87 20.45
C ALA A 174 12.35 13.81 21.13
N ARG A 175 12.27 13.25 22.33
CA ARG A 175 11.01 13.19 23.09
C ARG A 175 10.45 14.57 23.41
N ILE A 176 11.30 15.58 23.59
CA ILE A 176 10.89 16.97 23.82
C ILE A 176 10.46 17.62 22.51
N LEU A 177 11.25 17.50 21.45
CA LEU A 177 10.95 18.08 20.14
C LEU A 177 9.66 17.51 19.52
N LEU A 178 9.37 16.23 19.71
CA LEU A 178 8.12 15.60 19.25
C LEU A 178 6.87 16.24 19.88
N LYS A 179 6.98 16.86 21.07
CA LYS A 179 5.87 17.62 21.66
C LYS A 179 5.53 18.89 20.88
N SER A 180 6.42 19.38 19.99
CA SER A 180 6.19 20.59 19.19
C SER A 180 4.94 20.48 18.29
N SER A 181 4.58 19.26 17.86
CA SER A 181 3.39 18.98 17.07
C SER A 181 2.09 18.89 17.89
N SER A 182 2.17 18.93 19.22
CA SER A 182 0.99 18.91 20.09
C SER A 182 0.29 20.28 20.10
N HIS A 183 -1.00 20.32 20.49
CA HIS A 183 -1.78 21.56 20.62
C HIS A 183 -1.13 22.58 21.56
N ASN A 184 -0.48 22.11 22.62
CA ASN A 184 0.14 22.96 23.62
C ASN A 184 1.62 23.29 23.30
N GLY A 185 2.16 22.69 22.23
CA GLY A 185 3.56 22.83 21.85
C GLY A 185 4.52 22.28 22.93
N VAL A 186 5.77 22.74 22.90
CA VAL A 186 6.78 22.38 23.90
C VAL A 186 6.60 23.29 25.12
N PRO A 187 6.38 22.74 26.34
CA PRO A 187 6.25 23.51 27.57
C PRO A 187 7.52 24.35 27.87
N GLN A 188 7.35 25.50 28.50
CA GLN A 188 8.45 26.41 28.83
C GLN A 188 9.53 25.70 29.66
N ARG A 189 9.15 24.89 30.63
CA ARG A 189 10.05 24.07 31.44
C ARG A 189 10.94 23.16 30.60
N ASP A 190 10.36 22.51 29.59
CA ASP A 190 11.07 21.59 28.68
C ASP A 190 12.04 22.36 27.77
N ARG A 191 11.68 23.61 27.37
CA ARG A 191 12.56 24.49 26.60
C ARG A 191 13.76 24.93 27.40
N GLU A 192 13.56 25.33 28.66
CA GLU A 192 14.60 25.74 29.56
C GLU A 192 15.56 24.58 29.88
N TYR A 193 15.00 23.42 30.13
CA TYR A 193 15.76 22.19 30.34
C TYR A 193 16.62 21.85 29.11
N LEU A 194 16.01 21.83 27.91
CA LEU A 194 16.73 21.51 26.68
C LEU A 194 17.81 22.55 26.38
N THR A 195 17.56 23.84 26.68
CA THR A 195 18.57 24.90 26.57
C THR A 195 19.76 24.66 27.47
N ALA A 196 19.53 24.27 28.73
CA ALA A 196 20.59 23.95 29.66
C ALA A 196 21.42 22.73 29.21
N VAL A 197 20.74 21.67 28.70
CA VAL A 197 21.41 20.48 28.17
C VAL A 197 22.27 20.83 26.97
N VAL A 198 21.71 21.54 25.97
CA VAL A 198 22.44 21.93 24.75
C VAL A 198 23.63 22.82 25.10
N SER A 199 23.46 23.83 25.97
CA SER A 199 24.56 24.72 26.42
C SER A 199 25.69 23.92 27.10
N ALA A 200 25.34 22.98 27.98
CA ALA A 200 26.32 22.16 28.69
C ALA A 200 27.07 21.21 27.76
N GLU A 201 26.34 20.50 26.87
CA GLU A 201 26.93 19.48 25.99
C GLU A 201 27.75 20.10 24.84
N THR A 202 27.27 21.22 24.25
CA THR A 202 27.96 21.90 23.14
C THR A 202 28.93 22.98 23.61
N GLN A 203 28.97 23.29 24.91
CA GLN A 203 29.79 24.36 25.50
C GLN A 203 29.57 25.73 24.86
N THR A 204 28.33 25.98 24.40
CA THR A 204 27.91 27.27 23.84
C THR A 204 27.27 28.17 24.92
N PRO A 205 27.37 29.51 24.83
CA PRO A 205 26.65 30.42 25.72
C PRO A 205 25.15 30.11 25.77
N VAL A 206 24.51 30.31 26.91
CA VAL A 206 23.11 29.95 27.17
C VAL A 206 22.12 30.69 26.23
N ASP A 207 22.45 31.92 25.88
CA ASP A 207 21.67 32.71 24.92
C ASP A 207 21.70 32.10 23.50
N VAL A 208 22.87 31.70 23.03
CA VAL A 208 23.07 31.02 21.75
C VAL A 208 22.36 29.66 21.73
N ALA A 209 22.51 28.88 22.84
CA ALA A 209 21.81 27.60 23.00
C ALA A 209 20.27 27.78 22.98
N ARG A 210 19.77 28.84 23.64
CA ARG A 210 18.32 29.16 23.65
C ARG A 210 17.78 29.48 22.25
N ASP A 211 18.51 30.27 21.49
CA ASP A 211 18.13 30.62 20.13
C ASP A 211 18.16 29.38 19.21
N ARG A 212 19.16 28.52 19.38
CA ARG A 212 19.24 27.24 18.67
C ARG A 212 18.03 26.34 19.01
N VAL A 213 17.75 26.14 20.29
CA VAL A 213 16.59 25.33 20.75
C VAL A 213 15.28 25.87 20.19
N ASN A 214 15.09 27.18 20.21
CA ASN A 214 13.85 27.76 19.67
C ASN A 214 13.73 27.57 18.16
N ARG A 215 14.81 27.69 17.41
CA ARG A 215 14.81 27.42 15.96
C ARG A 215 14.47 25.96 15.67
N GLU A 216 15.12 25.03 16.38
CA GLU A 216 14.92 23.60 16.14
C GLU A 216 13.54 23.12 16.61
N ILE A 217 12.93 23.74 17.63
CA ILE A 217 11.53 23.48 17.98
C ILE A 217 10.59 23.93 16.86
N ALA A 218 10.84 25.12 16.27
CA ALA A 218 10.02 25.61 15.16
C ALA A 218 10.19 24.72 13.92
N ALA A 219 11.42 24.40 13.54
CA ALA A 219 11.72 23.52 12.41
C ALA A 219 11.10 22.11 12.59
N SER A 220 11.27 21.51 13.77
CA SER A 220 10.65 20.21 14.10
C SER A 220 9.13 20.24 13.98
N ARG A 221 8.49 21.33 14.41
CA ARG A 221 7.04 21.52 14.26
C ARG A 221 6.64 21.51 12.81
N ASP A 222 7.32 22.24 11.96
CA ASP A 222 7.00 22.38 10.54
C ASP A 222 7.22 21.05 9.82
N GLU A 223 8.29 20.29 10.14
CA GLU A 223 8.53 18.95 9.58
C GLU A 223 7.46 17.95 9.99
N LEU A 224 7.09 17.92 11.27
CA LEU A 224 6.04 17.03 11.76
C LEU A 224 4.67 17.37 11.15
N HIS A 225 4.37 18.67 10.93
CA HIS A 225 3.15 19.08 10.23
C HIS A 225 3.16 18.67 8.75
N ARG A 226 4.28 18.83 8.05
CA ARG A 226 4.42 18.36 6.65
C ARG A 226 4.24 16.86 6.55
N ALA A 227 4.93 16.10 7.38
CA ALA A 227 4.83 14.64 7.42
C ALA A 227 3.39 14.17 7.71
N ARG A 228 2.71 14.82 8.67
CA ARG A 228 1.31 14.53 8.99
C ARG A 228 0.38 14.82 7.82
N SER A 229 0.53 15.97 7.17
CA SER A 229 -0.31 16.36 6.03
C SER A 229 -0.12 15.41 4.85
N ALA A 230 1.13 15.03 4.56
CA ALA A 230 1.46 14.02 3.56
C ALA A 230 0.83 12.66 3.90
N GLY A 231 0.94 12.21 5.15
CA GLY A 231 0.34 10.95 5.62
C GLY A 231 -1.18 10.94 5.52
N VAL A 232 -1.85 12.06 5.86
CA VAL A 232 -3.31 12.19 5.71
C VAL A 232 -3.72 12.12 4.23
N LEU A 233 -3.04 12.87 3.37
CA LEU A 233 -3.30 12.84 1.92
C LEU A 233 -3.11 11.43 1.36
N GLN A 234 -2.03 10.75 1.73
CA GLN A 234 -1.76 9.39 1.30
C GLN A 234 -2.82 8.40 1.79
N ALA A 235 -3.30 8.54 3.04
CA ALA A 235 -4.37 7.71 3.57
C ALA A 235 -5.69 7.86 2.78
N PHE A 236 -6.02 9.09 2.35
CA PHE A 236 -7.18 9.32 1.48
C PHE A 236 -7.01 8.68 0.10
N PHE A 237 -5.82 8.75 -0.51
CA PHE A 237 -5.56 8.08 -1.78
C PHE A 237 -5.65 6.56 -1.65
N VAL A 238 -5.12 5.99 -0.57
CA VAL A 238 -5.25 4.54 -0.29
C VAL A 238 -6.72 4.15 -0.13
N ALA A 239 -7.49 4.90 0.65
CA ALA A 239 -8.91 4.64 0.81
C ALA A 239 -9.66 4.73 -0.53
N ALA A 240 -9.40 5.76 -1.32
CA ALA A 240 -9.98 5.92 -2.65
C ALA A 240 -9.59 4.75 -3.57
N ALA A 241 -8.33 4.34 -3.57
CA ALA A 241 -7.84 3.20 -4.35
C ALA A 241 -8.52 1.88 -3.96
N LEU A 242 -8.78 1.68 -2.67
CA LEU A 242 -9.53 0.50 -2.19
C LEU A 242 -10.97 0.50 -2.70
N PHE A 243 -11.71 1.61 -2.59
CA PHE A 243 -13.09 1.70 -3.08
C PHE A 243 -13.17 1.57 -4.61
N VAL A 244 -12.30 2.27 -5.33
CA VAL A 244 -12.22 2.17 -6.79
C VAL A 244 -11.83 0.76 -7.21
N GLY A 245 -10.90 0.13 -6.48
CA GLY A 245 -10.50 -1.27 -6.69
C GLY A 245 -11.66 -2.25 -6.52
N ALA A 246 -12.53 -2.06 -5.52
CA ALA A 246 -13.72 -2.87 -5.34
C ALA A 246 -14.69 -2.73 -6.54
N ALA A 247 -14.97 -1.50 -6.94
CA ALA A 247 -15.85 -1.23 -8.07
C ALA A 247 -15.31 -1.83 -9.37
N ILE A 248 -14.02 -1.63 -9.66
CA ILE A 248 -13.42 -2.15 -10.89
C ILE A 248 -13.35 -3.67 -10.89
N ALA A 249 -13.08 -4.31 -9.74
CA ALA A 249 -13.09 -5.77 -9.63
C ALA A 249 -14.48 -6.35 -9.92
N TRP A 250 -15.54 -5.68 -9.43
CA TRP A 250 -16.92 -6.04 -9.75
C TRP A 250 -17.18 -5.97 -11.26
N PHE A 251 -16.94 -4.82 -11.87
CA PHE A 251 -17.23 -4.62 -13.31
C PHE A 251 -16.38 -5.51 -14.20
N ALA A 252 -15.11 -5.69 -13.87
CA ALA A 252 -14.20 -6.55 -14.63
C ALA A 252 -14.61 -8.02 -14.54
N ALA A 253 -15.12 -8.48 -13.38
CA ALA A 253 -15.63 -9.83 -13.21
C ALA A 253 -16.92 -10.04 -14.00
N CYS A 254 -17.83 -9.08 -14.03
CA CYS A 254 -19.02 -9.11 -14.89
C CYS A 254 -18.63 -9.21 -16.37
N GLU A 255 -17.61 -8.46 -16.82
CA GLU A 255 -17.12 -8.52 -18.20
C GLU A 255 -16.52 -9.88 -18.54
N GLY A 256 -15.61 -10.40 -17.68
CA GLY A 256 -15.03 -11.74 -17.82
C GLY A 256 -16.12 -12.82 -17.88
N GLY A 257 -17.17 -12.68 -17.08
CA GLY A 257 -18.35 -13.56 -17.10
C GLY A 257 -19.14 -13.47 -18.40
N ARG A 258 -19.40 -12.28 -18.92
CA ARG A 258 -20.08 -12.07 -20.20
C ARG A 258 -19.33 -12.70 -21.37
N GLU A 259 -18.03 -12.49 -21.45
CA GLU A 259 -17.21 -13.11 -22.50
C GLU A 259 -17.17 -14.64 -22.39
N ARG A 260 -17.19 -15.18 -21.16
CA ARG A 260 -17.29 -16.63 -20.93
C ARG A 260 -18.59 -17.18 -21.49
N GLU A 261 -19.73 -16.58 -21.15
CA GLU A 261 -21.05 -17.03 -21.63
C GLU A 261 -21.18 -16.88 -23.16
N ALA A 262 -20.60 -15.84 -23.72
CA ALA A 262 -20.58 -15.61 -25.18
C ALA A 262 -19.58 -16.50 -25.93
N HIS A 263 -18.80 -17.33 -25.24
CA HIS A 263 -17.71 -18.16 -25.81
C HIS A 263 -16.70 -17.35 -26.64
N VAL A 264 -16.56 -16.07 -26.34
CA VAL A 264 -15.60 -15.17 -27.00
C VAL A 264 -14.20 -15.49 -26.46
N LEU A 265 -13.23 -15.62 -27.36
CA LEU A 265 -11.83 -15.74 -26.95
C LEU A 265 -11.35 -14.42 -26.35
N PRO A 266 -10.54 -14.46 -25.25
CA PRO A 266 -10.00 -13.24 -24.66
C PRO A 266 -9.17 -12.46 -25.67
N LEU A 267 -9.12 -11.13 -25.53
CA LEU A 267 -8.35 -10.22 -26.40
C LEU A 267 -6.86 -10.60 -26.53
N TRP A 268 -6.32 -11.31 -25.56
CA TRP A 268 -4.96 -11.82 -25.54
C TRP A 268 -4.85 -13.32 -25.86
N ASP A 269 -5.81 -13.87 -26.66
CA ASP A 269 -5.69 -15.25 -27.12
C ASP A 269 -4.49 -15.42 -28.05
N TRP A 270 -3.43 -15.94 -27.46
CA TRP A 270 -2.18 -16.26 -28.13
C TRP A 270 -2.19 -17.71 -28.64
N SER A 271 -3.37 -18.34 -28.73
CA SER A 271 -3.47 -19.64 -29.34
C SER A 271 -2.99 -19.50 -30.80
N PHE A 272 -1.77 -19.92 -31.03
CA PHE A 272 -1.30 -20.19 -32.39
C PHE A 272 -2.31 -21.20 -32.94
N ARG A 273 -3.21 -20.72 -33.80
CA ARG A 273 -4.13 -21.60 -34.55
C ARG A 273 -3.28 -22.74 -35.09
N ARG A 274 -3.36 -23.93 -34.47
CA ARG A 274 -3.00 -25.14 -35.17
C ARG A 274 -3.87 -25.12 -36.41
N ARG A 275 -3.26 -24.80 -37.56
CA ARG A 275 -3.92 -24.93 -38.85
C ARG A 275 -4.41 -26.37 -38.85
N HIS A 276 -5.72 -26.55 -38.70
CA HIS A 276 -6.37 -27.80 -39.05
C HIS A 276 -6.06 -27.97 -40.54
N TYR A 277 -5.09 -28.77 -40.85
CA TYR A 277 -4.97 -29.35 -42.18
C TYR A 277 -6.25 -30.16 -42.34
N PRO A 278 -7.13 -29.84 -43.31
CA PRO A 278 -8.25 -30.72 -43.63
C PRO A 278 -7.62 -32.06 -44.00
N HIS A 279 -8.00 -33.10 -43.26
CA HIS A 279 -7.72 -34.46 -43.70
C HIS A 279 -8.25 -34.59 -45.12
N ARG A 280 -7.38 -34.65 -46.09
CA ARG A 280 -7.73 -35.12 -47.43
C ARG A 280 -8.29 -36.52 -47.23
N ASP A 281 -9.60 -36.64 -47.50
CA ASP A 281 -10.27 -37.93 -47.59
C ASP A 281 -9.45 -38.80 -48.50
N ALA A 282 -8.91 -39.88 -47.94
CA ALA A 282 -8.28 -40.94 -48.74
C ALA A 282 -9.33 -41.55 -49.65
N PRO A 283 -9.05 -41.75 -50.95
CA PRO A 283 -9.98 -42.42 -51.84
C PRO A 283 -10.31 -43.82 -51.36
N ARG A 284 -11.59 -44.13 -51.26
CA ARG A 284 -12.07 -45.53 -50.98
C ARG A 284 -11.57 -46.45 -52.08
N PRO A 285 -10.95 -47.61 -51.76
CA PRO A 285 -10.68 -48.62 -52.76
C PRO A 285 -12.01 -49.22 -53.26
N LEU A 286 -12.08 -49.50 -54.58
CA LEU A 286 -13.18 -50.14 -55.25
C LEU A 286 -13.36 -51.59 -54.81
#